data_10dd9ea59938f9b130d00a6029ceb952
#
_entry.id   10dd9ea59938f9b130d00a6029ceb952
#
_cell.length_a   1.000
_cell.length_b   1.000
_cell.length_c   1.000
_cell.angle_alpha   90.00
_cell.angle_beta   90.00
_cell.angle_gamma   90.00
#
_symmetry.space_group_name_H-M   'P 1'
#
loop_
_entity.id
_entity.type
_entity.pdbx_description
1 polymer ?
#
loop_
_entity_poly.entity_id
_entity_poly.type
_entity_poly.pdbx_seq_one_letter_code
_entity_poly.pdbx_strand_id
1 'polypeptide(L)'
;MSKIIGIDLGTTNSCVAVMEGGEPVVIANAEGARTTPSVVGFTKTGERLVGQVAKRQAITNPENTISSIKRKMGTAEKVHAGGKDYTPEEISAMVLSKLKADAEAYLGEPVTEAVITVPAYFNDSQRQATKNAGTIAGLNVKRIINEPTAASLAYGIDKEADQKIMVYDLGGGTFDVSIIEMGDGVTEVLATNGDTHLGGDDFDQRIIDWMAEDFQRENNIDLRKDKMAAQRLKEAAEKAKIELSSATTTNINLPFITADANGPKHLDMTLTRAKFNELTADLVDRTMGPVRKALADAGLKASDLAKVLMVGGSTRIPAVYDAVKKELGCEPFKGINPDECVAVGAAIQGGVLQGDVKGLLLLDVTPLSLGIETLGGVCTKIIDRNTTIPTKKSQIFSTAADNQPSVEVNVLQGEREFARDNKSLGTFHLDGIAPAPRGVPQIEVTFDIDANGIVHVSAKDLGTGKEQSITITASTNMSKDDIDKAVKDAEQYAAEDKKRREEVDVRNNADQMVFQTEKALGEFGDKVSAEEKSEVETKLSALKEALKSGSVDDIKAKQDDLQKAFYAISEKVYQQAAQAQGQQPGAQPGPDAGAQPKDDGAVDADFHEV
;
A
#
# COMPACT_ATOMS: atom_id res chain seq x y z
N MET A 1 -25.59 -6.59 -23.56
CA MET A 1 -24.34 -6.86 -22.80
C MET A 1 -24.76 -7.03 -21.36
N SER A 2 -24.19 -7.99 -20.63
CA SER A 2 -24.41 -8.13 -19.18
C SER A 2 -24.01 -6.84 -18.50
N LYS A 3 -24.81 -6.37 -17.52
CA LYS A 3 -24.48 -5.16 -16.76
C LYS A 3 -23.29 -5.40 -15.83
N ILE A 4 -22.41 -4.40 -15.71
CA ILE A 4 -21.33 -4.41 -14.72
C ILE A 4 -21.87 -3.82 -13.42
N ILE A 5 -21.85 -4.57 -12.33
CA ILE A 5 -22.23 -4.07 -11.01
C ILE A 5 -21.04 -3.46 -10.29
N GLY A 6 -21.30 -2.42 -9.50
CA GLY A 6 -20.33 -1.83 -8.57
C GLY A 6 -20.56 -2.38 -7.17
N ILE A 7 -19.51 -2.91 -6.54
CA ILE A 7 -19.58 -3.51 -5.21
C ILE A 7 -18.62 -2.79 -4.27
N ASP A 8 -19.15 -2.27 -3.18
CA ASP A 8 -18.39 -1.96 -1.98
C ASP A 8 -18.33 -3.21 -1.09
N LEU A 9 -17.17 -3.85 -1.05
CA LEU A 9 -16.91 -4.99 -0.16
C LEU A 9 -16.38 -4.49 1.19
N GLY A 10 -17.26 -3.96 2.03
CA GLY A 10 -16.88 -3.34 3.31
C GLY A 10 -16.53 -4.36 4.41
N THR A 11 -15.82 -3.92 5.45
CA THR A 11 -15.43 -4.76 6.60
C THR A 11 -16.67 -5.19 7.41
N THR A 12 -17.59 -4.27 7.65
CA THR A 12 -18.79 -4.50 8.47
C THR A 12 -20.03 -4.67 7.62
N ASN A 13 -20.23 -3.82 6.62
CA ASN A 13 -21.34 -3.87 5.69
C ASN A 13 -20.82 -3.74 4.27
N SER A 14 -21.48 -4.42 3.34
CA SER A 14 -21.24 -4.32 1.90
C SER A 14 -22.44 -3.73 1.19
N CYS A 15 -22.21 -3.11 0.04
CA CYS A 15 -23.24 -2.45 -0.76
C CYS A 15 -23.04 -2.80 -2.24
N VAL A 16 -24.12 -2.88 -3.01
CA VAL A 16 -24.07 -3.10 -4.46
C VAL A 16 -24.92 -2.08 -5.19
N ALA A 17 -24.41 -1.58 -6.30
CA ALA A 17 -25.08 -0.61 -7.15
C ALA A 17 -24.87 -0.96 -8.63
N VAL A 18 -25.69 -0.38 -9.50
CA VAL A 18 -25.65 -0.56 -10.95
C VAL A 18 -25.99 0.74 -11.67
N MET A 19 -25.52 0.91 -12.90
CA MET A 19 -25.95 2.02 -13.76
C MET A 19 -27.28 1.67 -14.46
N GLU A 20 -28.29 2.51 -14.27
CA GLU A 20 -29.57 2.42 -14.95
C GLU A 20 -30.03 3.77 -15.47
N GLY A 21 -30.33 3.82 -16.77
CA GLY A 21 -30.81 5.06 -17.41
C GLY A 21 -29.83 6.24 -17.35
N GLY A 22 -28.53 5.96 -17.16
CA GLY A 22 -27.49 6.99 -17.01
C GLY A 22 -27.22 7.39 -15.55
N GLU A 23 -27.98 6.87 -14.59
CA GLU A 23 -27.85 7.17 -13.17
C GLU A 23 -27.43 5.93 -12.37
N PRO A 24 -26.61 6.08 -11.29
CA PRO A 24 -26.27 4.98 -10.41
C PRO A 24 -27.40 4.67 -9.44
N VAL A 25 -27.80 3.41 -9.35
CA VAL A 25 -28.87 2.92 -8.47
C VAL A 25 -28.31 1.92 -7.49
N VAL A 26 -28.51 2.15 -6.20
CA VAL A 26 -28.17 1.18 -5.14
C VAL A 26 -29.24 0.10 -5.07
N ILE A 27 -28.82 -1.16 -5.18
CA ILE A 27 -29.70 -2.32 -5.16
C ILE A 27 -30.01 -2.71 -3.71
N ALA A 28 -31.29 -2.80 -3.37
CA ALA A 28 -31.71 -3.34 -2.08
C ALA A 28 -31.56 -4.87 -2.07
N ASN A 29 -31.10 -5.43 -0.95
CA ASN A 29 -31.01 -6.88 -0.76
C ASN A 29 -32.40 -7.53 -0.58
N ALA A 30 -32.45 -8.85 -0.52
CA ALA A 30 -33.70 -9.60 -0.36
C ALA A 30 -34.46 -9.26 0.94
N GLU A 31 -33.78 -8.72 1.95
CA GLU A 31 -34.34 -8.25 3.19
C GLU A 31 -34.84 -6.78 3.14
N GLY A 32 -34.73 -6.12 1.97
CA GLY A 32 -35.14 -4.75 1.73
C GLY A 32 -34.16 -3.68 2.23
N ALA A 33 -32.97 -4.06 2.71
CA ALA A 33 -31.94 -3.14 3.13
C ALA A 33 -31.00 -2.76 1.97
N ARG A 34 -30.47 -1.54 1.98
CA ARG A 34 -29.55 -1.03 0.96
C ARG A 34 -28.09 -1.46 1.20
N THR A 35 -27.80 -1.96 2.39
CA THR A 35 -26.50 -2.55 2.76
C THR A 35 -26.73 -3.95 3.32
N THR A 36 -25.73 -4.81 3.12
CA THR A 36 -25.73 -6.20 3.58
C THR A 36 -24.57 -6.39 4.57
N PRO A 37 -24.82 -6.85 5.80
CA PRO A 37 -23.75 -7.18 6.74
C PRO A 37 -22.73 -8.14 6.13
N SER A 38 -21.44 -7.84 6.23
CA SER A 38 -20.33 -8.68 5.77
C SER A 38 -20.08 -9.83 6.77
N VAL A 39 -21.14 -10.60 7.03
CA VAL A 39 -21.17 -11.69 8.01
C VAL A 39 -21.56 -12.99 7.32
N VAL A 40 -20.81 -14.06 7.59
CA VAL A 40 -21.09 -15.41 7.11
C VAL A 40 -21.25 -16.34 8.31
N GLY A 41 -22.32 -17.12 8.31
CA GLY A 41 -22.60 -18.10 9.36
C GLY A 41 -22.88 -19.48 8.80
N PHE A 42 -22.61 -20.50 9.60
CA PHE A 42 -22.93 -21.89 9.28
C PHE A 42 -23.85 -22.44 10.37
N THR A 43 -24.99 -22.98 9.96
CA THR A 43 -25.91 -23.61 10.91
C THR A 43 -25.36 -24.95 11.40
N LYS A 44 -25.95 -25.52 12.45
CA LYS A 44 -25.61 -26.88 12.94
C LYS A 44 -25.87 -27.96 11.89
N THR A 45 -26.71 -27.70 10.92
CA THR A 45 -27.03 -28.60 9.80
C THR A 45 -26.11 -28.40 8.60
N GLY A 46 -25.16 -27.46 8.68
CA GLY A 46 -24.18 -27.16 7.62
C GLY A 46 -24.70 -26.19 6.54
N GLU A 47 -25.87 -25.60 6.74
CA GLU A 47 -26.40 -24.56 5.85
C GLU A 47 -25.59 -23.25 6.01
N ARG A 48 -25.24 -22.62 4.89
CA ARG A 48 -24.53 -21.34 4.84
C ARG A 48 -25.52 -20.18 4.87
N LEU A 49 -25.32 -19.27 5.81
CA LEU A 49 -26.05 -18.03 5.95
C LEU A 49 -25.14 -16.85 5.63
N VAL A 50 -25.64 -15.80 4.99
CA VAL A 50 -24.89 -14.58 4.69
C VAL A 50 -25.74 -13.36 4.98
N GLY A 51 -25.11 -12.30 5.47
CA GLY A 51 -25.78 -11.02 5.71
C GLY A 51 -26.53 -10.98 7.05
N GLN A 52 -27.72 -10.38 7.05
CA GLN A 52 -28.51 -10.14 8.27
C GLN A 52 -28.90 -11.43 8.98
N VAL A 53 -29.20 -12.49 8.24
CA VAL A 53 -29.56 -13.79 8.82
C VAL A 53 -28.38 -14.44 9.55
N ALA A 54 -27.17 -14.30 9.00
CA ALA A 54 -25.93 -14.73 9.65
C ALA A 54 -25.64 -13.88 10.90
N LYS A 55 -25.80 -12.57 10.83
CA LYS A 55 -25.61 -11.65 11.97
C LYS A 55 -26.54 -12.00 13.13
N ARG A 56 -27.80 -12.35 12.86
CA ARG A 56 -28.77 -12.73 13.91
C ARG A 56 -28.39 -14.00 14.66
N GLN A 57 -27.74 -14.98 14.02
CA GLN A 57 -27.32 -16.21 14.72
C GLN A 57 -26.04 -16.04 15.53
N ALA A 58 -25.29 -14.94 15.36
CA ALA A 58 -24.00 -14.74 16.01
C ALA A 58 -24.04 -14.91 17.53
N ILE A 59 -25.12 -14.47 18.19
CA ILE A 59 -25.32 -14.63 19.64
C ILE A 59 -25.38 -16.11 20.06
N THR A 60 -26.13 -16.92 19.30
CA THR A 60 -26.40 -18.32 19.66
C THR A 60 -25.41 -19.31 19.05
N ASN A 61 -24.62 -18.86 18.06
CA ASN A 61 -23.67 -19.68 17.34
C ASN A 61 -22.41 -18.86 16.96
N PRO A 62 -21.73 -18.24 17.93
CA PRO A 62 -20.59 -17.34 17.66
C PRO A 62 -19.40 -18.08 17.02
N GLU A 63 -19.20 -19.35 17.35
CA GLU A 63 -18.08 -20.16 16.83
C GLU A 63 -18.19 -20.46 15.32
N ASN A 64 -19.41 -20.45 14.78
CA ASN A 64 -19.68 -20.70 13.37
C ASN A 64 -20.18 -19.46 12.65
N THR A 65 -19.90 -18.26 13.20
CA THR A 65 -20.28 -16.98 12.59
C THR A 65 -19.05 -16.08 12.47
N ILE A 66 -18.70 -15.74 11.23
CA ILE A 66 -17.50 -14.99 10.88
C ILE A 66 -17.90 -13.56 10.51
N SER A 67 -17.28 -12.59 11.16
CA SER A 67 -17.39 -11.15 10.86
C SER A 67 -16.01 -10.54 10.65
N SER A 68 -15.96 -9.34 10.05
CA SER A 68 -14.74 -8.52 9.85
C SER A 68 -13.61 -9.27 9.11
N ILE A 69 -13.93 -10.22 8.25
CA ILE A 69 -12.95 -11.05 7.52
C ILE A 69 -12.02 -10.22 6.63
N LYS A 70 -12.48 -9.05 6.16
CA LYS A 70 -11.68 -8.15 5.31
C LYS A 70 -10.36 -7.75 5.96
N ARG A 71 -10.29 -7.67 7.30
CA ARG A 71 -9.04 -7.41 8.06
C ARG A 71 -7.98 -8.50 7.90
N LYS A 72 -8.36 -9.70 7.43
CA LYS A 72 -7.46 -10.83 7.20
C LYS A 72 -7.15 -11.06 5.71
N MET A 73 -7.70 -10.24 4.81
CA MET A 73 -7.43 -10.36 3.38
C MET A 73 -5.94 -10.23 3.07
N GLY A 74 -5.45 -11.06 2.15
CA GLY A 74 -4.05 -11.10 1.76
C GLY A 74 -3.12 -11.79 2.78
N THR A 75 -3.66 -12.42 3.84
CA THR A 75 -2.90 -13.21 4.81
C THR A 75 -3.11 -14.72 4.59
N ALA A 76 -2.21 -15.54 5.13
CA ALA A 76 -2.35 -16.99 5.13
C ALA A 76 -3.25 -17.52 6.27
N GLU A 77 -3.84 -16.63 7.08
CA GLU A 77 -4.72 -17.03 8.17
C GLU A 77 -5.97 -17.73 7.66
N LYS A 78 -6.36 -18.78 8.36
CA LYS A 78 -7.64 -19.46 8.12
C LYS A 78 -8.59 -19.27 9.28
N VAL A 79 -9.87 -19.20 8.98
CA VAL A 79 -10.94 -19.15 9.98
C VAL A 79 -11.68 -20.47 10.00
N HIS A 80 -11.90 -21.02 11.19
CA HIS A 80 -12.64 -22.30 11.35
C HIS A 80 -14.12 -22.02 11.60
N ALA A 81 -15.00 -22.62 10.79
CA ALA A 81 -16.44 -22.55 10.99
C ALA A 81 -17.13 -23.72 10.25
N GLY A 82 -18.26 -24.19 10.76
CA GLY A 82 -19.02 -25.30 10.13
C GLY A 82 -18.20 -26.59 9.94
N GLY A 83 -17.18 -26.81 10.79
CA GLY A 83 -16.31 -27.99 10.73
C GLY A 83 -15.26 -27.94 9.59
N LYS A 84 -14.99 -26.77 9.02
CA LYS A 84 -14.00 -26.56 7.95
C LYS A 84 -13.18 -25.30 8.18
N ASP A 85 -11.99 -25.27 7.60
CA ASP A 85 -11.12 -24.11 7.56
C ASP A 85 -11.32 -23.37 6.24
N TYR A 86 -11.54 -22.06 6.32
CA TYR A 86 -11.74 -21.18 5.17
C TYR A 86 -10.66 -20.12 5.11
N THR A 87 -10.23 -19.77 3.90
CA THR A 87 -9.39 -18.59 3.65
C THR A 87 -10.25 -17.31 3.71
N PRO A 88 -9.64 -16.13 3.94
CA PRO A 88 -10.35 -14.86 3.86
C PRO A 88 -11.05 -14.63 2.52
N GLU A 89 -10.44 -15.07 1.41
CA GLU A 89 -11.00 -15.00 0.07
C GLU A 89 -12.28 -15.83 -0.07
N GLU A 90 -12.29 -17.06 0.47
CA GLU A 90 -13.47 -17.92 0.42
C GLU A 90 -14.65 -17.34 1.19
N ILE A 91 -14.42 -16.75 2.37
CA ILE A 91 -15.47 -16.09 3.15
C ILE A 91 -15.96 -14.81 2.46
N SER A 92 -15.03 -14.01 1.92
CA SER A 92 -15.38 -12.80 1.16
C SER A 92 -16.17 -13.15 -0.12
N ALA A 93 -15.81 -14.26 -0.79
CA ALA A 93 -16.56 -14.75 -1.95
C ALA A 93 -18.01 -15.12 -1.61
N MET A 94 -18.27 -15.62 -0.40
CA MET A 94 -19.64 -15.91 0.04
C MET A 94 -20.48 -14.63 0.17
N VAL A 95 -19.87 -13.54 0.67
CA VAL A 95 -20.52 -12.22 0.71
C VAL A 95 -20.77 -11.71 -0.70
N LEU A 96 -19.76 -11.77 -1.58
CA LEU A 96 -19.88 -11.36 -2.98
C LEU A 96 -20.95 -12.17 -3.74
N SER A 97 -21.05 -13.48 -3.48
CA SER A 97 -22.08 -14.33 -4.07
C SER A 97 -23.50 -13.92 -3.65
N LYS A 98 -23.68 -13.48 -2.41
CA LYS A 98 -24.98 -12.93 -1.94
C LYS A 98 -25.31 -11.63 -2.66
N LEU A 99 -24.36 -10.68 -2.75
CA LEU A 99 -24.58 -9.41 -3.45
C LEU A 99 -24.86 -9.61 -4.94
N LYS A 100 -24.18 -10.57 -5.58
CA LYS A 100 -24.44 -10.99 -6.95
C LYS A 100 -25.86 -11.51 -7.11
N ALA A 101 -26.30 -12.40 -6.22
CA ALA A 101 -27.65 -12.98 -6.26
C ALA A 101 -28.72 -11.89 -6.05
N ASP A 102 -28.49 -10.93 -5.16
CA ASP A 102 -29.41 -9.80 -4.97
C ASP A 102 -29.48 -8.92 -6.22
N ALA A 103 -28.34 -8.69 -6.88
CA ALA A 103 -28.28 -7.94 -8.14
C ALA A 103 -28.99 -8.67 -9.28
N GLU A 104 -28.79 -10.00 -9.42
CA GLU A 104 -29.48 -10.83 -10.41
C GLU A 104 -31.00 -10.85 -10.20
N ALA A 105 -31.44 -10.92 -8.93
CA ALA A 105 -32.87 -10.86 -8.58
C ALA A 105 -33.48 -9.49 -8.93
N TYR A 106 -32.74 -8.40 -8.71
CA TYR A 106 -33.18 -7.05 -9.04
C TYR A 106 -33.24 -6.81 -10.57
N LEU A 107 -32.19 -7.22 -11.29
CA LEU A 107 -32.05 -6.98 -12.74
C LEU A 107 -32.89 -7.96 -13.59
N GLY A 108 -33.23 -9.13 -13.05
CA GLY A 108 -33.92 -10.19 -13.79
C GLY A 108 -33.03 -10.89 -14.83
N GLU A 109 -31.71 -10.68 -14.78
CA GLU A 109 -30.73 -11.28 -15.70
C GLU A 109 -29.47 -11.72 -14.94
N PRO A 110 -28.68 -12.66 -15.49
CA PRO A 110 -27.41 -13.07 -14.89
C PRO A 110 -26.39 -11.92 -14.85
N VAL A 111 -25.67 -11.81 -13.72
CA VAL A 111 -24.58 -10.86 -13.51
C VAL A 111 -23.24 -11.62 -13.52
N THR A 112 -22.38 -11.27 -14.47
CA THR A 112 -21.08 -11.95 -14.64
C THR A 112 -19.88 -11.04 -14.44
N GLU A 113 -20.08 -9.70 -14.38
CA GLU A 113 -19.01 -8.74 -14.33
C GLU A 113 -19.20 -7.74 -13.19
N ALA A 114 -18.10 -7.35 -12.53
CA ALA A 114 -18.14 -6.41 -11.44
C ALA A 114 -16.90 -5.50 -11.39
N VAL A 115 -17.10 -4.30 -10.82
CA VAL A 115 -16.05 -3.47 -10.23
C VAL A 115 -16.15 -3.63 -8.72
N ILE A 116 -15.04 -3.95 -8.05
CA ILE A 116 -15.01 -4.17 -6.60
C ILE A 116 -14.06 -3.17 -5.96
N THR A 117 -14.47 -2.61 -4.82
CA THR A 117 -13.66 -1.62 -4.12
C THR A 117 -12.73 -2.23 -3.08
N VAL A 118 -11.63 -1.54 -2.82
CA VAL A 118 -10.67 -1.85 -1.76
C VAL A 118 -10.24 -0.57 -1.06
N PRO A 119 -9.82 -0.61 0.21
CA PRO A 119 -9.14 0.51 0.85
C PRO A 119 -7.96 1.00 0.01
N ALA A 120 -7.73 2.32 -0.03
CA ALA A 120 -6.64 2.89 -0.82
C ALA A 120 -5.27 2.36 -0.39
N TYR A 121 -5.12 2.09 0.88
CA TYR A 121 -3.89 1.60 1.49
C TYR A 121 -3.74 0.06 1.46
N PHE A 122 -4.64 -0.66 0.77
CA PHE A 122 -4.46 -2.10 0.54
C PHE A 122 -3.20 -2.34 -0.32
N ASN A 123 -2.37 -3.28 0.14
CA ASN A 123 -1.23 -3.74 -0.63
C ASN A 123 -1.67 -4.67 -1.78
N ASP A 124 -0.73 -5.03 -2.63
CA ASP A 124 -0.96 -5.86 -3.82
C ASP A 124 -1.62 -7.22 -3.49
N SER A 125 -1.20 -7.90 -2.39
CA SER A 125 -1.86 -9.15 -1.96
C SER A 125 -3.30 -8.99 -1.59
N GLN A 126 -3.62 -7.95 -0.85
CA GLN A 126 -4.98 -7.69 -0.41
C GLN A 126 -5.87 -7.38 -1.62
N ARG A 127 -5.32 -6.67 -2.63
CA ARG A 127 -5.97 -6.40 -3.92
C ARG A 127 -6.18 -7.68 -4.71
N GLN A 128 -5.13 -8.49 -4.84
CA GLN A 128 -5.22 -9.78 -5.54
C GLN A 128 -6.17 -10.74 -4.83
N ALA A 129 -6.15 -10.82 -3.50
CA ALA A 129 -7.07 -11.62 -2.71
C ALA A 129 -8.53 -11.19 -2.92
N THR A 130 -8.79 -9.88 -3.03
CA THR A 130 -10.11 -9.34 -3.35
C THR A 130 -10.55 -9.74 -4.76
N LYS A 131 -9.66 -9.66 -5.74
CA LYS A 131 -9.91 -10.13 -7.11
C LYS A 131 -10.20 -11.63 -7.15
N ASN A 132 -9.43 -12.44 -6.41
CA ASN A 132 -9.64 -13.87 -6.27
C ASN A 132 -11.02 -14.18 -5.65
N ALA A 133 -11.41 -13.46 -4.60
CA ALA A 133 -12.74 -13.61 -3.98
C ALA A 133 -13.87 -13.34 -4.99
N GLY A 134 -13.72 -12.33 -5.86
CA GLY A 134 -14.64 -12.06 -6.96
C GLY A 134 -14.72 -13.23 -7.93
N THR A 135 -13.58 -13.79 -8.33
CA THR A 135 -13.51 -14.96 -9.23
C THR A 135 -14.17 -16.20 -8.60
N ILE A 136 -13.92 -16.47 -7.32
CA ILE A 136 -14.55 -17.56 -6.56
C ILE A 136 -16.08 -17.37 -6.51
N ALA A 137 -16.56 -16.12 -6.41
CA ALA A 137 -17.99 -15.80 -6.46
C ALA A 137 -18.60 -15.90 -7.88
N GLY A 138 -17.81 -16.25 -8.89
CA GLY A 138 -18.25 -16.35 -10.29
C GLY A 138 -18.44 -14.99 -10.94
N LEU A 139 -17.64 -13.98 -10.53
CA LEU A 139 -17.58 -12.65 -11.12
C LEU A 139 -16.26 -12.46 -11.88
N ASN A 140 -16.35 -11.96 -13.11
CA ASN A 140 -15.21 -11.40 -13.81
C ASN A 140 -14.95 -9.99 -13.28
N VAL A 141 -13.93 -9.84 -12.45
CA VAL A 141 -13.58 -8.54 -11.85
C VAL A 141 -12.87 -7.69 -12.89
N LYS A 142 -13.62 -6.75 -13.47
CA LYS A 142 -13.12 -5.86 -14.53
C LYS A 142 -12.12 -4.85 -14.00
N ARG A 143 -12.33 -4.38 -12.77
CA ARG A 143 -11.44 -3.44 -12.11
C ARG A 143 -11.55 -3.55 -10.58
N ILE A 144 -10.40 -3.41 -9.93
CA ILE A 144 -10.31 -3.06 -8.50
C ILE A 144 -10.11 -1.55 -8.43
N ILE A 145 -10.92 -0.87 -7.61
CA ILE A 145 -10.88 0.59 -7.44
C ILE A 145 -10.76 0.93 -5.95
N ASN A 146 -10.03 1.99 -5.63
CA ASN A 146 -9.92 2.44 -4.24
C ASN A 146 -11.22 3.06 -3.73
N GLU A 147 -11.59 2.78 -2.48
CA GLU A 147 -12.81 3.28 -1.83
C GLU A 147 -12.92 4.81 -1.87
N PRO A 148 -11.88 5.60 -1.47
CA PRO A 148 -11.97 7.05 -1.54
C PRO A 148 -12.08 7.58 -2.98
N THR A 149 -11.48 6.88 -3.93
CA THR A 149 -11.59 7.22 -5.35
C THR A 149 -12.99 6.96 -5.88
N ALA A 150 -13.61 5.83 -5.51
CA ALA A 150 -15.00 5.57 -5.83
C ALA A 150 -15.93 6.62 -5.21
N ALA A 151 -15.72 6.98 -3.95
CA ALA A 151 -16.51 8.03 -3.28
C ALA A 151 -16.40 9.40 -3.98
N SER A 152 -15.20 9.74 -4.51
CA SER A 152 -15.02 10.98 -5.27
C SER A 152 -15.79 10.97 -6.61
N LEU A 153 -15.86 9.83 -7.30
CA LEU A 153 -16.69 9.68 -8.51
C LEU A 153 -18.17 9.88 -8.19
N ALA A 154 -18.66 9.31 -7.08
CA ALA A 154 -20.04 9.51 -6.64
C ALA A 154 -20.36 10.98 -6.32
N TYR A 155 -19.39 11.73 -5.79
CA TYR A 155 -19.53 13.17 -5.53
C TYR A 155 -19.44 13.99 -6.80
N GLY A 156 -18.53 13.62 -7.71
CA GLY A 156 -18.08 14.47 -8.83
C GLY A 156 -18.81 14.27 -10.14
N ILE A 157 -19.70 13.28 -10.27
CA ILE A 157 -20.35 12.96 -11.56
C ILE A 157 -21.04 14.17 -12.23
N ASP A 158 -21.52 15.12 -11.41
CA ASP A 158 -22.22 16.33 -11.89
C ASP A 158 -21.34 17.61 -11.77
N LYS A 159 -20.06 17.49 -11.49
CA LYS A 159 -19.17 18.65 -11.24
C LYS A 159 -18.25 18.88 -12.43
N GLU A 160 -18.33 20.08 -13.01
CA GLU A 160 -17.48 20.52 -14.13
C GLU A 160 -16.28 21.38 -13.69
N ALA A 161 -16.29 21.92 -12.47
CA ALA A 161 -15.25 22.84 -12.00
C ALA A 161 -14.06 22.09 -11.41
N ASP A 162 -12.86 22.55 -11.76
CA ASP A 162 -11.61 22.09 -11.14
C ASP A 162 -11.63 22.31 -9.64
N GLN A 163 -11.39 21.25 -8.88
CA GLN A 163 -11.38 21.32 -7.42
C GLN A 163 -10.47 20.27 -6.80
N LYS A 164 -9.87 20.62 -5.67
CA LYS A 164 -9.13 19.69 -4.83
C LYS A 164 -10.00 19.33 -3.62
N ILE A 165 -10.20 18.05 -3.42
CA ILE A 165 -11.02 17.54 -2.33
C ILE A 165 -10.21 16.59 -1.44
N MET A 166 -10.60 16.49 -0.19
CA MET A 166 -10.17 15.42 0.69
C MET A 166 -11.30 14.43 0.86
N VAL A 167 -11.02 13.14 0.70
CA VAL A 167 -11.90 12.06 1.13
C VAL A 167 -11.34 11.50 2.43
N TYR A 168 -12.13 11.60 3.50
CA TYR A 168 -11.84 11.07 4.82
C TYR A 168 -12.77 9.88 5.04
N ASP A 169 -12.24 8.67 4.90
CA ASP A 169 -13.00 7.42 4.98
C ASP A 169 -12.67 6.67 6.27
N LEU A 170 -13.59 6.68 7.23
CA LEU A 170 -13.48 5.92 8.47
C LEU A 170 -14.58 4.84 8.48
N GLY A 171 -14.19 3.66 8.00
CA GLY A 171 -15.06 2.49 7.92
C GLY A 171 -15.20 1.73 9.25
N GLY A 172 -15.62 0.46 9.16
CA GLY A 172 -15.70 -0.44 10.32
C GLY A 172 -14.34 -0.96 10.77
N GLY A 173 -13.40 -1.14 9.85
CA GLY A 173 -12.10 -1.77 10.12
C GLY A 173 -10.89 -0.99 9.66
N THR A 174 -11.05 -0.01 8.79
CA THR A 174 -9.97 0.75 8.15
C THR A 174 -10.25 2.24 8.17
N PHE A 175 -9.19 3.02 8.15
CA PHE A 175 -9.21 4.46 7.96
C PHE A 175 -8.33 4.84 6.76
N ASP A 176 -8.89 5.53 5.79
CA ASP A 176 -8.17 6.07 4.64
C ASP A 176 -8.43 7.56 4.49
N VAL A 177 -7.41 8.30 4.08
CA VAL A 177 -7.52 9.69 3.68
C VAL A 177 -6.82 9.89 2.35
N SER A 178 -7.53 10.47 1.37
CA SER A 178 -6.99 10.74 0.04
C SER A 178 -7.23 12.18 -0.36
N ILE A 179 -6.22 12.79 -0.96
CA ILE A 179 -6.33 14.10 -1.63
C ILE A 179 -6.52 13.84 -3.11
N ILE A 180 -7.57 14.38 -3.65
CA ILE A 180 -8.00 14.10 -5.03
C ILE A 180 -8.21 15.42 -5.75
N GLU A 181 -7.64 15.54 -6.94
CA GLU A 181 -7.91 16.62 -7.88
C GLU A 181 -8.94 16.15 -8.92
N MET A 182 -9.94 16.96 -9.15
CA MET A 182 -11.02 16.70 -10.09
C MET A 182 -11.16 17.89 -11.03
N GLY A 183 -11.21 17.63 -12.33
CA GLY A 183 -11.38 18.68 -13.36
C GLY A 183 -11.34 18.08 -14.75
N ASP A 184 -12.02 18.72 -15.71
CA ASP A 184 -12.05 18.34 -17.14
C ASP A 184 -12.34 16.84 -17.41
N GLY A 185 -13.15 16.20 -16.54
CA GLY A 185 -13.45 14.77 -16.63
C GLY A 185 -12.33 13.85 -16.12
N VAL A 186 -11.26 14.40 -15.54
CA VAL A 186 -10.18 13.63 -14.91
C VAL A 186 -10.35 13.66 -13.39
N THR A 187 -10.21 12.52 -12.77
CA THR A 187 -10.12 12.36 -11.32
C THR A 187 -8.77 11.74 -11.00
N GLU A 188 -7.89 12.52 -10.39
CA GLU A 188 -6.52 12.12 -10.09
C GLU A 188 -6.29 12.13 -8.58
N VAL A 189 -5.77 11.02 -8.03
CA VAL A 189 -5.32 10.95 -6.64
C VAL A 189 -3.94 11.58 -6.56
N LEU A 190 -3.79 12.65 -5.77
CA LEU A 190 -2.51 13.32 -5.56
C LEU A 190 -1.71 12.64 -4.44
N ALA A 191 -2.39 12.23 -3.37
CA ALA A 191 -1.77 11.53 -2.24
C ALA A 191 -2.81 10.71 -1.49
N THR A 192 -2.37 9.62 -0.87
CA THR A 192 -3.17 8.80 0.02
C THR A 192 -2.38 8.41 1.26
N ASN A 193 -3.05 8.31 2.39
CA ASN A 193 -2.50 7.80 3.65
C ASN A 193 -3.61 7.14 4.46
N GLY A 194 -3.28 6.38 5.51
CA GLY A 194 -4.32 5.70 6.25
C GLY A 194 -3.82 4.82 7.40
N ASP A 195 -4.77 4.10 8.01
CA ASP A 195 -4.56 3.09 9.05
C ASP A 195 -5.57 1.96 8.85
N THR A 196 -5.18 0.75 8.40
CA THR A 196 -6.07 -0.40 8.10
C THR A 196 -6.43 -1.23 9.35
N HIS A 197 -5.95 -0.81 10.53
CA HIS A 197 -6.37 -1.36 11.81
C HIS A 197 -6.97 -0.26 12.71
N LEU A 198 -7.67 0.68 12.09
CA LEU A 198 -8.41 1.72 12.77
C LEU A 198 -9.79 1.87 12.13
N GLY A 199 -10.83 1.60 12.88
CA GLY A 199 -12.21 1.70 12.40
C GLY A 199 -13.21 1.51 13.51
N GLY A 200 -14.49 1.46 13.15
CA GLY A 200 -15.61 1.33 14.08
C GLY A 200 -15.51 0.15 15.04
N ASP A 201 -14.89 -0.97 14.61
CA ASP A 201 -14.67 -2.14 15.47
C ASP A 201 -13.74 -1.81 16.65
N ASP A 202 -12.78 -0.90 16.47
CA ASP A 202 -11.87 -0.47 17.54
C ASP A 202 -12.59 0.43 18.55
N PHE A 203 -13.51 1.28 18.07
CA PHE A 203 -14.40 2.06 18.96
C PHE A 203 -15.33 1.14 19.76
N ASP A 204 -15.88 0.10 19.13
CA ASP A 204 -16.71 -0.91 19.81
C ASP A 204 -15.89 -1.65 20.87
N GLN A 205 -14.64 -2.00 20.58
CA GLN A 205 -13.76 -2.69 21.52
C GLN A 205 -13.52 -1.87 22.79
N ARG A 206 -13.39 -0.54 22.69
CA ARG A 206 -13.29 0.34 23.87
C ARG A 206 -14.52 0.26 24.77
N ILE A 207 -15.70 0.18 24.18
CA ILE A 207 -16.95 0.02 24.93
C ILE A 207 -17.03 -1.38 25.56
N ILE A 208 -16.66 -2.43 24.81
CA ILE A 208 -16.63 -3.82 25.29
C ILE A 208 -15.72 -3.93 26.50
N ASP A 209 -14.50 -3.40 26.41
CA ASP A 209 -13.53 -3.46 27.49
C ASP A 209 -14.02 -2.71 28.73
N TRP A 210 -14.58 -1.51 28.56
CA TRP A 210 -15.17 -0.75 29.64
C TRP A 210 -16.31 -1.49 30.34
N MET A 211 -17.25 -2.10 29.60
CA MET A 211 -18.35 -2.90 30.17
C MET A 211 -17.82 -4.13 30.91
N ALA A 212 -16.87 -4.85 30.30
CA ALA A 212 -16.33 -6.08 30.86
C ALA A 212 -15.50 -5.83 32.15
N GLU A 213 -14.72 -4.76 32.17
CA GLU A 213 -13.93 -4.36 33.35
C GLU A 213 -14.83 -3.90 34.52
N ASP A 214 -15.89 -3.16 34.23
CA ASP A 214 -16.84 -2.72 35.24
C ASP A 214 -17.57 -3.92 35.85
N PHE A 215 -18.09 -4.82 34.99
CA PHE A 215 -18.75 -6.04 35.42
C PHE A 215 -17.81 -6.98 36.20
N GLN A 216 -16.54 -7.11 35.78
CA GLN A 216 -15.53 -7.91 36.47
C GLN A 216 -15.23 -7.36 37.87
N ARG A 217 -15.22 -6.04 38.03
CA ARG A 217 -14.98 -5.37 39.31
C ARG A 217 -16.09 -5.65 40.32
N GLU A 218 -17.34 -5.69 39.85
CA GLU A 218 -18.49 -5.94 40.70
C GLU A 218 -18.77 -7.42 40.99
N ASN A 219 -18.56 -8.28 39.96
CA ASN A 219 -18.98 -9.68 40.01
C ASN A 219 -17.81 -10.69 40.03
N ASN A 220 -16.56 -10.21 39.88
CA ASN A 220 -15.35 -11.06 39.75
C ASN A 220 -15.44 -12.06 38.57
N ILE A 221 -16.19 -11.73 37.53
CA ILE A 221 -16.37 -12.53 36.30
C ILE A 221 -15.97 -11.70 35.10
N ASP A 222 -15.04 -12.21 34.27
CA ASP A 222 -14.67 -11.59 32.99
C ASP A 222 -15.58 -12.15 31.88
N LEU A 223 -16.54 -11.34 31.43
CA LEU A 223 -17.51 -11.71 30.40
C LEU A 223 -16.85 -12.00 29.03
N ARG A 224 -15.64 -11.52 28.77
CA ARG A 224 -14.91 -11.75 27.51
C ARG A 224 -14.46 -13.20 27.35
N LYS A 225 -14.40 -13.97 28.44
CA LYS A 225 -14.04 -15.40 28.42
C LYS A 225 -15.20 -16.32 28.03
N ASP A 226 -16.42 -15.85 28.10
CA ASP A 226 -17.60 -16.56 27.60
C ASP A 226 -17.95 -16.05 26.21
N LYS A 227 -17.91 -16.91 25.20
CA LYS A 227 -18.12 -16.54 23.80
C LYS A 227 -19.50 -15.93 23.54
N MET A 228 -20.56 -16.43 24.21
CA MET A 228 -21.90 -15.90 24.07
C MET A 228 -22.03 -14.53 24.73
N ALA A 229 -21.47 -14.37 25.93
CA ALA A 229 -21.44 -13.09 26.62
C ALA A 229 -20.63 -12.06 25.83
N ALA A 230 -19.43 -12.44 25.34
CA ALA A 230 -18.59 -11.60 24.51
C ALA A 230 -19.31 -11.12 23.23
N GLN A 231 -20.04 -12.01 22.54
CA GLN A 231 -20.82 -11.63 21.37
C GLN A 231 -21.95 -10.66 21.71
N ARG A 232 -22.63 -10.87 22.84
CA ARG A 232 -23.68 -9.94 23.31
C ARG A 232 -23.11 -8.58 23.69
N LEU A 233 -21.91 -8.54 24.30
CA LEU A 233 -21.21 -7.28 24.56
C LEU A 233 -20.87 -6.56 23.26
N LYS A 234 -20.38 -7.29 22.23
CA LYS A 234 -20.04 -6.71 20.92
C LYS A 234 -21.25 -6.06 20.26
N GLU A 235 -22.40 -6.76 20.22
CA GLU A 235 -23.62 -6.21 19.62
C GLU A 235 -24.15 -5.00 20.39
N ALA A 236 -24.09 -5.05 21.73
CA ALA A 236 -24.49 -3.94 22.57
C ALA A 236 -23.58 -2.71 22.40
N ALA A 237 -22.26 -2.93 22.26
CA ALA A 237 -21.28 -1.87 22.02
C ALA A 237 -21.52 -1.18 20.67
N GLU A 238 -21.68 -1.96 19.58
CA GLU A 238 -22.00 -1.42 18.25
C GLU A 238 -23.29 -0.60 18.28
N LYS A 239 -24.35 -1.14 18.91
CA LYS A 239 -25.62 -0.44 19.07
C LYS A 239 -25.45 0.87 19.85
N ALA A 240 -24.76 0.83 20.99
CA ALA A 240 -24.51 2.01 21.82
C ALA A 240 -23.72 3.09 21.06
N LYS A 241 -22.67 2.71 20.31
CA LYS A 241 -21.92 3.62 19.44
C LYS A 241 -22.83 4.32 18.42
N ILE A 242 -23.71 3.56 17.74
CA ILE A 242 -24.65 4.10 16.76
C ILE A 242 -25.63 5.07 17.42
N GLU A 243 -26.22 4.69 18.56
CA GLU A 243 -27.17 5.53 19.29
C GLU A 243 -26.52 6.84 19.80
N LEU A 244 -25.29 6.77 20.29
CA LEU A 244 -24.54 7.95 20.75
C LEU A 244 -24.12 8.90 19.62
N SER A 245 -24.24 8.51 18.36
CA SER A 245 -24.06 9.44 17.24
C SER A 245 -25.18 10.50 17.16
N SER A 246 -26.38 10.18 17.66
CA SER A 246 -27.52 11.10 17.71
C SER A 246 -27.94 11.50 19.14
N ALA A 247 -27.87 10.57 20.10
CA ALA A 247 -28.24 10.80 21.51
C ALA A 247 -27.01 11.19 22.36
N THR A 248 -27.23 11.83 23.50
CA THR A 248 -26.18 12.15 24.47
C THR A 248 -25.95 11.05 25.50
N THR A 249 -26.90 10.12 25.63
CA THR A 249 -26.85 8.98 26.55
C THR A 249 -27.54 7.78 25.93
N THR A 250 -27.09 6.58 26.26
CA THR A 250 -27.76 5.31 25.92
C THR A 250 -27.72 4.36 27.11
N ASN A 251 -28.74 3.51 27.25
CA ASN A 251 -28.76 2.44 28.25
C ASN A 251 -28.41 1.10 27.60
N ILE A 252 -27.44 0.40 28.19
CA ILE A 252 -26.99 -0.92 27.78
C ILE A 252 -27.54 -1.92 28.80
N ASN A 253 -28.60 -2.65 28.44
CA ASN A 253 -29.24 -3.63 29.29
C ASN A 253 -29.12 -5.04 28.67
N LEU A 254 -28.36 -5.91 29.33
CA LEU A 254 -28.11 -7.28 28.93
C LEU A 254 -28.54 -8.24 30.06
N PRO A 255 -29.83 -8.57 30.14
CA PRO A 255 -30.35 -9.48 31.15
C PRO A 255 -29.79 -10.89 30.92
N PHE A 256 -29.53 -11.62 32.03
CA PHE A 256 -28.99 -12.99 31.98
C PHE A 256 -27.72 -13.11 31.14
N ILE A 257 -26.76 -12.18 31.36
CA ILE A 257 -25.52 -12.17 30.59
C ILE A 257 -24.61 -13.36 30.95
N THR A 258 -24.63 -13.75 32.20
CA THR A 258 -23.96 -14.93 32.76
C THR A 258 -24.64 -15.41 34.04
N ALA A 259 -24.12 -16.44 34.69
CA ALA A 259 -24.56 -16.94 35.99
C ALA A 259 -23.36 -17.42 36.84
N ASP A 260 -23.49 -17.29 38.16
CA ASP A 260 -22.60 -17.88 39.16
C ASP A 260 -23.36 -18.75 40.16
N ALA A 261 -22.68 -19.17 41.23
CA ALA A 261 -23.30 -19.99 42.32
C ALA A 261 -24.47 -19.27 43.01
N ASN A 262 -24.56 -17.95 42.91
CA ASN A 262 -25.61 -17.12 43.49
C ASN A 262 -26.80 -16.85 42.52
N GLY A 263 -26.72 -17.39 41.32
CA GLY A 263 -27.77 -17.26 40.30
C GLY A 263 -27.37 -16.40 39.10
N PRO A 264 -28.39 -16.03 38.29
CA PRO A 264 -28.16 -15.25 37.07
C PRO A 264 -27.66 -13.84 37.38
N LYS A 265 -26.78 -13.34 36.52
CA LYS A 265 -26.22 -11.98 36.52
C LYS A 265 -26.71 -11.18 35.34
N HIS A 266 -26.88 -9.91 35.55
CA HIS A 266 -27.37 -8.96 34.54
C HIS A 266 -26.35 -7.83 34.42
N LEU A 267 -26.20 -7.26 33.22
CA LEU A 267 -25.46 -6.03 32.99
C LEU A 267 -26.46 -4.93 32.64
N ASP A 268 -26.49 -3.87 33.44
CA ASP A 268 -27.31 -2.68 33.18
C ASP A 268 -26.50 -1.43 33.47
N MET A 269 -26.11 -0.74 32.38
CA MET A 269 -25.18 0.39 32.42
C MET A 269 -25.69 1.53 31.56
N THR A 270 -25.42 2.75 31.98
CA THR A 270 -25.67 3.95 31.17
C THR A 270 -24.34 4.45 30.62
N LEU A 271 -24.22 4.51 29.30
CA LEU A 271 -23.08 5.12 28.61
C LEU A 271 -23.45 6.51 28.11
N THR A 272 -22.69 7.52 28.52
CA THR A 272 -22.84 8.90 28.02
C THR A 272 -21.90 9.14 26.84
N ARG A 273 -22.27 10.05 25.93
CA ARG A 273 -21.38 10.49 24.83
C ARG A 273 -20.05 11.05 25.37
N ALA A 274 -20.07 11.77 26.49
CA ALA A 274 -18.86 12.27 27.12
C ALA A 274 -17.91 11.14 27.53
N LYS A 275 -18.45 10.06 28.16
CA LYS A 275 -17.65 8.88 28.51
C LYS A 275 -17.16 8.12 27.27
N PHE A 276 -18.00 7.97 26.26
CA PHE A 276 -17.59 7.38 24.98
C PHE A 276 -16.45 8.17 24.33
N ASN A 277 -16.53 9.51 24.28
CA ASN A 277 -15.47 10.36 23.76
C ASN A 277 -14.18 10.21 24.57
N GLU A 278 -14.26 10.10 25.91
CA GLU A 278 -13.09 9.84 26.76
C GLU A 278 -12.42 8.50 26.40
N LEU A 279 -13.21 7.43 26.26
CA LEU A 279 -12.71 6.08 25.95
C LEU A 279 -12.07 5.97 24.57
N THR A 280 -12.43 6.84 23.63
CA THR A 280 -12.05 6.75 22.22
C THR A 280 -11.22 7.93 21.72
N ALA A 281 -10.80 8.84 22.63
CA ALA A 281 -10.07 10.06 22.25
C ALA A 281 -8.79 9.75 21.47
N ASP A 282 -8.03 8.75 21.89
CA ASP A 282 -6.79 8.32 21.23
C ASP A 282 -7.05 7.77 19.82
N LEU A 283 -8.18 7.09 19.58
CA LEU A 283 -8.56 6.59 18.26
C LEU A 283 -8.87 7.74 17.30
N VAL A 284 -9.55 8.78 17.79
CA VAL A 284 -9.81 9.98 17.00
C VAL A 284 -8.51 10.71 16.68
N ASP A 285 -7.63 10.88 17.66
CA ASP A 285 -6.33 11.56 17.47
C ASP A 285 -5.43 10.80 16.47
N ARG A 286 -5.49 9.47 16.46
CA ARG A 286 -4.74 8.65 15.48
C ARG A 286 -5.10 8.97 14.04
N THR A 287 -6.32 9.39 13.74
CA THR A 287 -6.73 9.73 12.37
C THR A 287 -6.08 11.03 11.87
N MET A 288 -5.69 11.94 12.77
CA MET A 288 -5.15 13.26 12.39
C MET A 288 -3.71 13.18 11.83
N GLY A 289 -2.94 12.18 12.24
CA GLY A 289 -1.61 11.93 11.69
C GLY A 289 -1.63 11.72 10.17
N PRO A 290 -2.36 10.71 9.66
CA PRO A 290 -2.55 10.48 8.24
C PRO A 290 -3.13 11.69 7.48
N VAL A 291 -4.05 12.45 8.07
CA VAL A 291 -4.60 13.68 7.46
C VAL A 291 -3.50 14.68 7.14
N ARG A 292 -2.64 14.98 8.13
CA ARG A 292 -1.51 15.90 7.93
C ARG A 292 -0.51 15.41 6.91
N LYS A 293 -0.23 14.09 6.91
CA LYS A 293 0.70 13.46 5.96
C LYS A 293 0.18 13.53 4.53
N ALA A 294 -1.09 13.22 4.31
CA ALA A 294 -1.69 13.30 2.98
C ALA A 294 -1.63 14.72 2.41
N LEU A 295 -1.91 15.74 3.24
CA LEU A 295 -1.76 17.14 2.82
C LEU A 295 -0.31 17.50 2.48
N ALA A 296 0.63 17.08 3.32
CA ALA A 296 2.05 17.34 3.10
C ALA A 296 2.58 16.64 1.84
N ASP A 297 2.19 15.39 1.60
CA ASP A 297 2.57 14.61 0.43
C ASP A 297 1.99 15.20 -0.87
N ALA A 298 0.78 15.77 -0.81
CA ALA A 298 0.17 16.51 -1.92
C ALA A 298 0.72 17.93 -2.09
N GLY A 299 1.57 18.42 -1.19
CA GLY A 299 2.08 19.79 -1.20
C GLY A 299 1.01 20.86 -0.95
N LEU A 300 -0.09 20.51 -0.26
CA LEU A 300 -1.26 21.35 -0.06
C LEU A 300 -1.45 21.75 1.41
N LYS A 301 -2.16 22.87 1.60
CA LYS A 301 -2.68 23.30 2.89
C LYS A 301 -4.18 22.97 2.98
N ALA A 302 -4.72 22.91 4.18
CA ALA A 302 -6.16 22.70 4.39
C ALA A 302 -7.01 23.77 3.67
N SER A 303 -6.52 25.00 3.54
CA SER A 303 -7.20 26.10 2.81
C SER A 303 -7.32 25.88 1.30
N ASP A 304 -6.54 24.96 0.73
CA ASP A 304 -6.52 24.69 -0.70
C ASP A 304 -7.59 23.65 -1.08
N LEU A 305 -8.22 23.03 -0.07
CA LEU A 305 -9.29 22.07 -0.25
C LEU A 305 -10.64 22.77 -0.46
N ALA A 306 -11.28 22.46 -1.58
CA ALA A 306 -12.64 22.92 -1.87
C ALA A 306 -13.68 22.23 -0.98
N LYS A 307 -13.49 20.94 -0.71
CA LYS A 307 -14.40 20.10 0.10
C LYS A 307 -13.66 19.01 0.86
N VAL A 308 -14.27 18.58 1.97
CA VAL A 308 -13.88 17.38 2.73
C VAL A 308 -15.07 16.44 2.76
N LEU A 309 -14.97 15.30 2.09
CA LEU A 309 -16.03 14.29 2.03
C LEU A 309 -15.85 13.31 3.19
N MET A 310 -16.92 13.12 3.96
CA MET A 310 -16.96 12.17 5.07
C MET A 310 -17.57 10.86 4.59
N VAL A 311 -16.77 9.80 4.54
CA VAL A 311 -17.11 8.46 4.03
C VAL A 311 -16.95 7.43 5.15
N GLY A 312 -17.69 6.33 5.07
CA GLY A 312 -17.68 5.28 6.09
C GLY A 312 -18.57 5.60 7.29
N GLY A 313 -19.26 4.57 7.82
CA GLY A 313 -20.26 4.75 8.87
C GLY A 313 -19.73 5.36 10.16
N SER A 314 -18.45 5.17 10.49
CA SER A 314 -17.83 5.70 11.71
C SER A 314 -17.59 7.21 11.66
N THR A 315 -17.67 7.86 10.49
CA THR A 315 -17.64 9.33 10.37
C THR A 315 -18.89 10.00 10.93
N ARG A 316 -19.92 9.23 11.24
CA ARG A 316 -21.13 9.72 11.94
C ARG A 316 -20.89 10.03 13.42
N ILE A 317 -19.77 9.56 14.00
CA ILE A 317 -19.36 9.85 15.39
C ILE A 317 -19.07 11.34 15.52
N PRO A 318 -19.78 12.09 16.40
CA PRO A 318 -19.61 13.54 16.51
C PRO A 318 -18.18 13.97 16.81
N ALA A 319 -17.45 13.25 17.68
CA ALA A 319 -16.06 13.56 18.01
C ALA A 319 -15.14 13.48 16.80
N VAL A 320 -15.37 12.55 15.86
CA VAL A 320 -14.62 12.44 14.61
C VAL A 320 -14.88 13.66 13.73
N TYR A 321 -16.14 13.99 13.53
CA TYR A 321 -16.55 15.16 12.75
C TYR A 321 -15.93 16.47 13.28
N ASP A 322 -16.02 16.66 14.60
CA ASP A 322 -15.49 17.86 15.27
C ASP A 322 -13.96 17.93 15.16
N ALA A 323 -13.26 16.79 15.26
CA ALA A 323 -11.81 16.72 15.09
C ALA A 323 -11.39 17.10 13.67
N VAL A 324 -12.05 16.57 12.63
CA VAL A 324 -11.79 16.90 11.23
C VAL A 324 -12.04 18.39 10.96
N LYS A 325 -13.18 18.91 11.44
CA LYS A 325 -13.52 20.35 11.34
C LYS A 325 -12.47 21.23 11.99
N LYS A 326 -12.01 20.86 13.18
CA LYS A 326 -10.98 21.60 13.93
C LYS A 326 -9.62 21.56 13.21
N GLU A 327 -9.21 20.39 12.73
CA GLU A 327 -7.91 20.20 12.07
C GLU A 327 -7.82 20.96 10.74
N LEU A 328 -8.88 20.92 9.94
CA LEU A 328 -8.90 21.48 8.60
C LEU A 328 -9.46 22.92 8.54
N GLY A 329 -10.07 23.41 9.62
CA GLY A 329 -10.64 24.76 9.68
C GLY A 329 -11.84 24.99 8.75
N CYS A 330 -12.43 23.93 8.18
CA CYS A 330 -13.60 23.99 7.30
C CYS A 330 -14.69 23.00 7.72
N GLU A 331 -15.92 23.24 7.27
CA GLU A 331 -17.06 22.36 7.54
C GLU A 331 -17.02 21.16 6.61
N PRO A 332 -16.91 19.91 7.13
CA PRO A 332 -16.97 18.72 6.29
C PRO A 332 -18.32 18.59 5.56
N PHE A 333 -18.27 18.13 4.31
CA PHE A 333 -19.44 18.00 3.45
C PHE A 333 -20.27 16.77 3.82
N LYS A 334 -21.60 16.95 3.97
CA LYS A 334 -22.58 15.92 4.36
C LYS A 334 -23.54 15.53 3.23
N GLY A 335 -23.31 15.98 2.01
CA GLY A 335 -24.24 15.80 0.89
C GLY A 335 -24.22 14.42 0.23
N ILE A 336 -23.34 13.51 0.66
CA ILE A 336 -23.29 12.12 0.18
C ILE A 336 -23.68 11.16 1.32
N ASN A 337 -24.26 10.01 0.96
CA ASN A 337 -24.49 8.94 1.92
C ASN A 337 -23.19 8.16 2.16
N PRO A 338 -22.60 8.23 3.37
CA PRO A 338 -21.30 7.61 3.65
C PRO A 338 -21.31 6.08 3.59
N ASP A 339 -22.48 5.44 3.60
CA ASP A 339 -22.64 3.98 3.55
C ASP A 339 -22.87 3.44 2.13
N GLU A 340 -23.11 4.32 1.15
CA GLU A 340 -23.52 3.95 -0.22
C GLU A 340 -22.61 4.54 -1.31
N CYS A 341 -21.99 5.69 -1.05
CA CYS A 341 -21.27 6.45 -2.07
C CYS A 341 -20.13 5.64 -2.72
N VAL A 342 -19.50 4.74 -2.00
CA VAL A 342 -18.43 3.87 -2.51
C VAL A 342 -18.97 2.89 -3.55
N ALA A 343 -20.09 2.22 -3.29
CA ALA A 343 -20.75 1.33 -4.25
C ALA A 343 -21.28 2.10 -5.47
N VAL A 344 -21.83 3.31 -5.26
CA VAL A 344 -22.28 4.22 -6.31
C VAL A 344 -21.11 4.57 -7.24
N GLY A 345 -19.95 4.97 -6.69
CA GLY A 345 -18.76 5.28 -7.50
C GLY A 345 -18.21 4.06 -8.23
N ALA A 346 -18.25 2.87 -7.63
CA ALA A 346 -17.89 1.62 -8.30
C ALA A 346 -18.84 1.30 -9.47
N ALA A 347 -20.14 1.59 -9.34
CA ALA A 347 -21.11 1.44 -10.43
C ALA A 347 -20.85 2.43 -11.56
N ILE A 348 -20.54 3.70 -11.25
CA ILE A 348 -20.13 4.72 -12.24
C ILE A 348 -18.91 4.23 -13.02
N GLN A 349 -17.88 3.69 -12.34
CA GLN A 349 -16.72 3.11 -13.00
C GLN A 349 -17.11 1.90 -13.89
N GLY A 350 -18.07 1.09 -13.46
CA GLY A 350 -18.67 0.04 -14.30
C GLY A 350 -19.27 0.60 -15.57
N GLY A 351 -20.04 1.71 -15.47
CA GLY A 351 -20.62 2.43 -16.61
C GLY A 351 -19.57 3.01 -17.57
N VAL A 352 -18.45 3.52 -17.02
CA VAL A 352 -17.30 3.96 -17.85
C VAL A 352 -16.74 2.79 -18.65
N LEU A 353 -16.53 1.63 -18.03
CA LEU A 353 -16.00 0.43 -18.69
C LEU A 353 -16.96 -0.15 -19.73
N GLN A 354 -18.28 0.05 -19.60
CA GLN A 354 -19.30 -0.33 -20.58
C GLN A 354 -19.48 0.71 -21.71
N GLY A 355 -18.99 1.93 -21.50
CA GLY A 355 -19.17 3.06 -22.42
C GLY A 355 -20.48 3.82 -22.23
N ASP A 356 -21.23 3.52 -21.17
CA ASP A 356 -22.48 4.21 -20.79
C ASP A 356 -22.18 5.61 -20.22
N VAL A 357 -21.06 5.75 -19.51
CA VAL A 357 -20.53 7.03 -19.00
C VAL A 357 -19.28 7.38 -19.79
N LYS A 358 -19.26 8.59 -20.37
CA LYS A 358 -18.16 9.07 -21.21
C LYS A 358 -17.46 10.26 -20.57
N GLY A 359 -16.17 10.45 -20.91
CA GLY A 359 -15.42 11.62 -20.49
C GLY A 359 -14.95 11.58 -19.04
N LEU A 360 -14.92 10.41 -18.40
CA LEU A 360 -14.34 10.22 -17.07
C LEU A 360 -13.07 9.36 -17.17
N LEU A 361 -11.96 9.91 -16.71
CA LEU A 361 -10.68 9.22 -16.56
C LEU A 361 -10.30 9.19 -15.08
N LEU A 362 -9.98 8.01 -14.59
CA LEU A 362 -9.56 7.77 -13.22
C LEU A 362 -8.09 7.41 -13.17
N LEU A 363 -7.30 8.19 -12.43
CA LEU A 363 -5.90 7.95 -12.15
C LEU A 363 -5.70 7.78 -10.63
N ASP A 364 -5.15 6.64 -10.25
CA ASP A 364 -4.87 6.30 -8.85
C ASP A 364 -3.36 6.32 -8.59
N VAL A 365 -2.92 6.09 -7.34
CA VAL A 365 -1.50 6.11 -6.98
C VAL A 365 -1.10 4.86 -6.20
N THR A 366 0.20 4.50 -6.30
CA THR A 366 0.78 3.47 -5.43
C THR A 366 1.00 4.01 -4.01
N PRO A 367 0.59 3.27 -2.95
CA PRO A 367 0.67 3.76 -1.57
C PRO A 367 2.09 3.78 -0.99
N LEU A 368 3.00 2.95 -1.51
CA LEU A 368 4.38 2.79 -1.05
C LEU A 368 5.35 2.71 -2.20
N SER A 369 6.61 3.11 -1.95
CA SER A 369 7.72 2.95 -2.89
C SER A 369 8.01 1.48 -3.14
N LEU A 370 8.40 1.17 -4.38
CA LEU A 370 8.81 -0.14 -4.86
C LEU A 370 10.24 -0.09 -5.38
N GLY A 371 11.01 -1.10 -5.09
CA GLY A 371 12.41 -1.18 -5.50
C GLY A 371 12.97 -2.58 -5.40
N ILE A 372 14.28 -2.70 -5.53
CA ILE A 372 15.00 -3.97 -5.37
C ILE A 372 16.16 -3.82 -4.40
N GLU A 373 16.59 -4.95 -3.85
CA GLU A 373 17.82 -5.03 -3.09
C GLU A 373 19.03 -4.93 -4.02
N THR A 374 19.97 -4.07 -3.68
CA THR A 374 21.23 -3.87 -4.40
C THR A 374 22.44 -4.11 -3.50
N LEU A 375 23.63 -3.98 -4.06
CA LEU A 375 24.90 -4.24 -3.37
C LEU A 375 24.97 -3.50 -2.02
N GLY A 376 25.35 -4.24 -0.97
CA GLY A 376 25.40 -3.72 0.40
C GLY A 376 24.07 -3.80 1.15
N GLY A 377 23.06 -4.51 0.61
CA GLY A 377 21.72 -4.64 1.22
C GLY A 377 20.89 -3.38 1.17
N VAL A 378 21.18 -2.49 0.21
CA VAL A 378 20.48 -1.22 0.02
C VAL A 378 19.19 -1.45 -0.77
N CYS A 379 18.12 -0.74 -0.40
CA CYS A 379 16.90 -0.66 -1.19
C CYS A 379 17.01 0.44 -2.23
N THR A 380 17.14 0.06 -3.51
CA THR A 380 17.10 1.02 -4.62
C THR A 380 15.68 1.15 -5.12
N LYS A 381 15.07 2.33 -4.89
CA LYS A 381 13.71 2.64 -5.31
C LYS A 381 13.67 2.86 -6.83
N ILE A 382 12.67 2.28 -7.50
CA ILE A 382 12.40 2.43 -8.93
C ILE A 382 11.07 3.18 -9.13
N ILE A 383 10.07 2.90 -8.29
CA ILE A 383 8.81 3.62 -8.26
C ILE A 383 8.65 4.23 -6.86
N ASP A 384 8.46 5.54 -6.80
CA ASP A 384 8.21 6.25 -5.55
C ASP A 384 6.74 6.11 -5.12
N ARG A 385 6.48 6.21 -3.82
CA ARG A 385 5.10 6.31 -3.29
C ARG A 385 4.36 7.49 -3.93
N ASN A 386 3.05 7.39 -4.01
CA ASN A 386 2.18 8.36 -4.66
C ASN A 386 2.48 8.57 -6.17
N THR A 387 3.16 7.59 -6.82
CA THR A 387 3.26 7.59 -8.29
C THR A 387 1.93 7.17 -8.88
N THR A 388 1.42 7.95 -9.84
CA THR A 388 0.17 7.67 -10.58
C THR A 388 0.25 6.34 -11.31
N ILE A 389 -0.83 5.53 -11.24
CA ILE A 389 -0.96 4.23 -11.90
C ILE A 389 -2.11 4.24 -12.92
N PRO A 390 -2.02 3.45 -14.02
CA PRO A 390 -0.95 2.49 -14.34
C PRO A 390 0.39 3.17 -14.68
N THR A 391 1.49 2.50 -14.32
CA THR A 391 2.83 3.02 -14.60
C THR A 391 3.82 1.90 -14.88
N LYS A 392 4.82 2.20 -15.70
CA LYS A 392 5.91 1.30 -16.01
C LYS A 392 7.24 2.06 -15.93
N LYS A 393 8.15 1.58 -15.08
CA LYS A 393 9.49 2.16 -14.95
C LYS A 393 10.54 1.06 -14.97
N SER A 394 11.66 1.34 -15.63
CA SER A 394 12.81 0.45 -15.74
C SER A 394 14.08 1.13 -15.27
N GLN A 395 15.00 0.34 -14.73
CA GLN A 395 16.35 0.78 -14.39
C GLN A 395 17.35 -0.31 -14.71
N ILE A 396 18.54 0.08 -15.21
CA ILE A 396 19.60 -0.86 -15.55
C ILE A 396 20.52 -1.05 -14.34
N PHE A 397 20.74 -2.31 -14.01
CA PHE A 397 21.65 -2.78 -12.97
C PHE A 397 22.74 -3.65 -13.60
N SER A 398 23.71 -4.08 -12.79
CA SER A 398 24.79 -4.93 -13.25
C SER A 398 25.15 -6.00 -12.20
N THR A 399 26.06 -6.91 -12.59
CA THR A 399 26.58 -7.95 -11.70
C THR A 399 27.52 -7.40 -10.64
N ALA A 400 27.50 -8.00 -9.46
CA ALA A 400 28.36 -7.64 -8.32
C ALA A 400 29.70 -8.39 -8.28
N ALA A 401 29.84 -9.46 -9.07
CA ALA A 401 31.05 -10.29 -9.15
C ALA A 401 31.40 -10.62 -10.60
N ASP A 402 32.70 -10.95 -10.82
CA ASP A 402 33.18 -11.40 -12.11
C ASP A 402 32.61 -12.76 -12.48
N ASN A 403 32.25 -12.94 -13.75
CA ASN A 403 31.70 -14.19 -14.30
C ASN A 403 30.46 -14.71 -13.55
N GLN A 404 29.68 -13.81 -12.98
CA GLN A 404 28.45 -14.14 -12.27
C GLN A 404 27.40 -14.68 -13.27
N PRO A 405 26.96 -15.97 -13.15
CA PRO A 405 26.09 -16.60 -14.14
C PRO A 405 24.62 -16.29 -13.94
N SER A 406 24.25 -15.73 -12.77
CA SER A 406 22.86 -15.41 -12.39
C SER A 406 22.82 -14.22 -11.44
N VAL A 407 21.70 -13.54 -11.41
CA VAL A 407 21.37 -12.51 -10.39
C VAL A 407 20.09 -12.88 -9.68
N GLU A 408 20.08 -12.66 -8.38
CA GLU A 408 18.88 -12.72 -7.56
C GLU A 408 18.27 -11.33 -7.50
N VAL A 409 16.98 -11.23 -7.79
CA VAL A 409 16.20 -10.01 -7.70
C VAL A 409 15.22 -10.13 -6.53
N ASN A 410 15.52 -9.49 -5.42
CA ASN A 410 14.64 -9.38 -4.26
C ASN A 410 13.82 -8.10 -4.40
N VAL A 411 12.52 -8.25 -4.66
CA VAL A 411 11.56 -7.16 -4.84
C VAL A 411 11.13 -6.63 -3.48
N LEU A 412 11.23 -5.33 -3.30
CA LEU A 412 11.01 -4.66 -2.01
C LEU A 412 9.89 -3.61 -2.10
N GLN A 413 9.15 -3.49 -1.00
CA GLN A 413 8.16 -2.42 -0.81
C GLN A 413 8.41 -1.72 0.52
N GLY A 414 8.45 -0.39 0.53
CA GLY A 414 8.62 0.43 1.73
C GLY A 414 9.51 1.64 1.53
N GLU A 415 9.70 2.40 2.61
CA GLU A 415 10.37 3.69 2.57
C GLU A 415 11.79 3.68 3.17
N ARG A 416 12.23 2.52 3.74
CA ARG A 416 13.53 2.40 4.39
C ARG A 416 14.66 2.26 3.36
N GLU A 417 15.85 2.71 3.71
CA GLU A 417 17.04 2.68 2.86
C GLU A 417 17.65 1.28 2.69
N PHE A 418 17.36 0.34 3.61
CA PHE A 418 17.91 -1.02 3.58
C PHE A 418 16.85 -2.07 3.32
N ALA A 419 17.23 -3.10 2.53
CA ALA A 419 16.35 -4.19 2.14
C ALA A 419 15.73 -4.91 3.34
N ARG A 420 16.52 -5.21 4.38
CA ARG A 420 16.07 -5.90 5.61
C ARG A 420 15.02 -5.16 6.41
N ASP A 421 14.94 -3.84 6.23
CA ASP A 421 14.03 -2.94 6.96
C ASP A 421 12.79 -2.62 6.11
N ASN A 422 12.70 -3.16 4.89
CA ASN A 422 11.57 -3.10 3.99
C ASN A 422 10.93 -4.49 3.83
N LYS A 423 9.74 -4.54 3.25
CA LYS A 423 9.07 -5.79 2.95
C LYS A 423 9.59 -6.39 1.65
N SER A 424 10.06 -7.64 1.71
CA SER A 424 10.24 -8.43 0.50
C SER A 424 8.87 -8.90 0.00
N LEU A 425 8.57 -8.56 -1.25
CA LEU A 425 7.37 -8.98 -1.96
C LEU A 425 7.57 -10.31 -2.68
N GLY A 426 8.83 -10.69 -2.91
CA GLY A 426 9.23 -11.93 -3.56
C GLY A 426 10.63 -11.84 -4.12
N THR A 427 11.21 -13.02 -4.37
CA THR A 427 12.55 -13.15 -4.91
C THR A 427 12.50 -14.06 -6.13
N PHE A 428 13.23 -13.70 -7.18
CA PHE A 428 13.39 -14.55 -8.36
C PHE A 428 14.82 -14.45 -8.91
N HIS A 429 15.23 -15.44 -9.71
CA HIS A 429 16.57 -15.52 -10.27
C HIS A 429 16.54 -15.34 -11.78
N LEU A 430 17.41 -14.50 -12.30
CA LEU A 430 17.72 -14.43 -13.73
C LEU A 430 19.00 -15.20 -13.99
N ASP A 431 18.89 -16.34 -14.66
CA ASP A 431 20.00 -17.23 -14.95
C ASP A 431 20.53 -17.08 -16.37
N GLY A 432 21.78 -17.52 -16.56
CA GLY A 432 22.43 -17.62 -17.88
C GLY A 432 22.89 -16.31 -18.43
N ILE A 433 23.36 -15.44 -17.55
CA ILE A 433 24.15 -14.25 -17.89
C ILE A 433 25.48 -14.72 -18.48
N ALA A 434 25.90 -14.10 -19.58
CA ALA A 434 27.16 -14.43 -20.21
C ALA A 434 28.35 -14.08 -19.28
N PRO A 435 29.39 -14.95 -19.18
CA PRO A 435 30.58 -14.62 -18.39
C PRO A 435 31.20 -13.30 -18.83
N ALA A 436 31.31 -12.37 -17.89
CA ALA A 436 31.89 -11.04 -18.12
C ALA A 436 32.43 -10.50 -16.79
N PRO A 437 33.32 -9.51 -16.81
CA PRO A 437 33.74 -8.78 -15.62
C PRO A 437 32.49 -8.13 -14.93
N ARG A 438 32.57 -7.99 -13.59
CA ARG A 438 31.52 -7.28 -12.83
C ARG A 438 31.30 -5.87 -13.41
N GLY A 439 30.06 -5.43 -13.39
CA GLY A 439 29.67 -4.11 -13.89
C GLY A 439 29.51 -4.03 -15.42
N VAL A 440 29.82 -5.11 -16.17
CA VAL A 440 29.69 -5.14 -17.64
C VAL A 440 28.29 -5.63 -18.08
N PRO A 441 27.73 -6.72 -17.53
CA PRO A 441 26.38 -7.14 -17.90
C PRO A 441 25.36 -6.05 -17.59
N GLN A 442 24.41 -5.82 -18.49
CA GLN A 442 23.31 -4.86 -18.33
C GLN A 442 22.01 -5.61 -18.07
N ILE A 443 21.51 -5.49 -16.86
CA ILE A 443 20.28 -6.16 -16.41
C ILE A 443 19.22 -5.10 -16.20
N GLU A 444 18.26 -5.04 -17.11
CA GLU A 444 17.12 -4.15 -17.02
C GLU A 444 16.08 -4.75 -16.08
N VAL A 445 15.79 -4.09 -14.96
CA VAL A 445 14.71 -4.45 -14.07
C VAL A 445 13.55 -3.49 -14.32
N THR A 446 12.40 -4.06 -14.66
CA THR A 446 11.19 -3.32 -15.00
C THR A 446 10.11 -3.62 -13.98
N PHE A 447 9.52 -2.55 -13.43
CA PHE A 447 8.30 -2.59 -12.64
C PHE A 447 7.14 -2.11 -13.51
N ASP A 448 6.09 -2.91 -13.61
CA ASP A 448 4.88 -2.64 -14.36
C ASP A 448 3.68 -2.78 -13.40
N ILE A 449 3.02 -1.67 -13.11
CA ILE A 449 1.85 -1.61 -12.23
C ILE A 449 0.62 -1.37 -13.09
N ASP A 450 -0.34 -2.29 -13.04
CA ASP A 450 -1.58 -2.16 -13.79
C ASP A 450 -2.56 -1.15 -13.14
N ALA A 451 -3.67 -0.88 -13.82
CA ALA A 451 -4.71 0.01 -13.32
C ALA A 451 -5.41 -0.50 -12.03
N ASN A 452 -5.22 -1.76 -11.65
CA ASN A 452 -5.72 -2.34 -10.40
C ASN A 452 -4.71 -2.22 -9.25
N GLY A 453 -3.51 -1.70 -9.52
CA GLY A 453 -2.39 -1.63 -8.58
C GLY A 453 -1.64 -2.95 -8.41
N ILE A 454 -1.81 -3.91 -9.33
CA ILE A 454 -1.10 -5.20 -9.30
C ILE A 454 0.28 -5.02 -9.91
N VAL A 455 1.31 -5.48 -9.19
CA VAL A 455 2.72 -5.27 -9.53
C VAL A 455 3.28 -6.49 -10.26
N HIS A 456 3.84 -6.25 -11.44
CA HIS A 456 4.64 -7.22 -12.19
C HIS A 456 6.08 -6.73 -12.25
N VAL A 457 7.03 -7.59 -11.94
CA VAL A 457 8.45 -7.26 -12.00
C VAL A 457 9.16 -8.22 -12.94
N SER A 458 9.91 -7.70 -13.89
CA SER A 458 10.75 -8.50 -14.76
C SER A 458 12.21 -8.04 -14.70
N ALA A 459 13.13 -8.97 -14.94
CA ALA A 459 14.54 -8.71 -15.10
C ALA A 459 15.00 -9.31 -16.43
N LYS A 460 15.70 -8.52 -17.25
CA LYS A 460 16.17 -8.91 -18.58
C LYS A 460 17.66 -8.60 -18.73
N ASP A 461 18.44 -9.60 -19.08
CA ASP A 461 19.81 -9.40 -19.53
C ASP A 461 19.81 -8.88 -20.98
N LEU A 462 20.23 -7.63 -21.17
CA LEU A 462 20.23 -6.99 -22.48
C LEU A 462 21.27 -7.61 -23.43
N GLY A 463 22.31 -8.27 -22.89
CA GLY A 463 23.35 -8.94 -23.67
C GLY A 463 22.89 -10.26 -24.26
N THR A 464 22.19 -11.10 -23.49
CA THR A 464 21.72 -12.43 -23.93
C THR A 464 20.27 -12.44 -24.37
N GLY A 465 19.49 -11.41 -24.01
CA GLY A 465 18.05 -11.34 -24.23
C GLY A 465 17.23 -12.24 -23.30
N LYS A 466 17.85 -12.92 -22.33
CA LYS A 466 17.15 -13.74 -21.34
C LYS A 466 16.36 -12.88 -20.38
N GLU A 467 15.16 -13.31 -20.04
CA GLU A 467 14.23 -12.60 -19.18
C GLU A 467 13.59 -13.56 -18.18
N GLN A 468 13.37 -13.09 -16.97
CA GLN A 468 12.56 -13.72 -15.92
C GLN A 468 11.66 -12.68 -15.28
N SER A 469 10.52 -13.13 -14.80
CA SER A 469 9.55 -12.21 -14.16
C SER A 469 8.85 -12.88 -12.98
N ILE A 470 8.34 -12.04 -12.09
CA ILE A 470 7.44 -12.42 -11.00
C ILE A 470 6.21 -11.53 -11.03
N THR A 471 5.04 -12.13 -10.84
CA THR A 471 3.83 -11.40 -10.46
C THR A 471 3.69 -11.51 -8.97
N ILE A 472 3.56 -10.39 -8.29
CA ILE A 472 3.42 -10.38 -6.84
C ILE A 472 2.05 -10.96 -6.47
N THR A 473 2.06 -12.06 -5.72
CA THR A 473 0.85 -12.77 -5.30
C THR A 473 0.76 -12.92 -3.79
N ALA A 474 -0.43 -13.22 -3.28
CA ALA A 474 -0.84 -13.15 -1.87
C ALA A 474 0.05 -13.86 -0.81
N SER A 475 1.02 -14.67 -1.18
CA SER A 475 1.81 -15.45 -0.23
C SER A 475 3.00 -14.72 0.40
N THR A 476 3.34 -13.52 -0.08
CA THR A 476 4.60 -12.83 0.26
C THR A 476 4.44 -11.43 0.85
N ASN A 477 3.24 -10.92 1.04
CA ASN A 477 3.03 -9.49 1.30
C ASN A 477 2.87 -9.08 2.78
N MET A 478 3.21 -7.81 3.04
CA MET A 478 3.12 -7.18 4.37
C MET A 478 1.69 -7.13 4.89
N SER A 479 1.53 -7.44 6.19
CA SER A 479 0.38 -6.95 6.91
C SER A 479 0.46 -5.41 6.97
N LYS A 480 -0.59 -4.75 7.25
CA LYS A 480 -0.64 -3.30 7.30
C LYS A 480 -0.01 -2.70 8.56
N ASP A 481 -0.05 -3.39 9.70
CA ASP A 481 0.76 -3.00 10.87
C ASP A 481 2.23 -2.89 10.45
N ASP A 482 2.67 -3.74 9.52
CA ASP A 482 3.99 -3.69 8.93
C ASP A 482 4.17 -2.45 8.02
N ILE A 483 3.16 -2.03 7.25
CA ILE A 483 3.23 -0.84 6.39
C ILE A 483 3.33 0.44 7.23
N ASP A 484 2.41 0.62 8.19
CA ASP A 484 2.42 1.79 9.08
C ASP A 484 3.68 1.83 9.95
N LYS A 485 4.16 0.67 10.40
CA LYS A 485 5.43 0.55 11.11
C LYS A 485 6.59 0.91 10.19
N ALA A 486 6.62 0.41 8.96
CA ALA A 486 7.66 0.71 7.99
C ALA A 486 7.76 2.21 7.67
N VAL A 487 6.62 2.90 7.51
CA VAL A 487 6.61 4.36 7.27
C VAL A 487 7.06 5.13 8.52
N LYS A 488 6.57 4.77 9.72
CA LYS A 488 7.00 5.40 10.98
C LYS A 488 8.47 5.14 11.28
N ASP A 489 8.92 3.91 11.10
CA ASP A 489 10.31 3.52 11.27
C ASP A 489 11.20 4.26 10.26
N ALA A 490 10.75 4.41 9.01
CA ALA A 490 11.49 5.20 8.00
C ALA A 490 11.66 6.67 8.43
N GLU A 491 10.61 7.32 8.92
CA GLU A 491 10.68 8.70 9.40
C GLU A 491 11.56 8.84 10.66
N GLN A 492 11.40 7.91 11.61
CA GLN A 492 12.15 7.92 12.87
C GLN A 492 13.65 7.68 12.65
N TYR A 493 13.99 6.79 11.72
CA TYR A 493 15.38 6.39 11.48
C TYR A 493 15.98 7.02 10.22
N ALA A 494 15.29 7.93 9.53
CA ALA A 494 15.73 8.54 8.28
C ALA A 494 17.16 9.13 8.34
N ALA A 495 17.50 9.82 9.45
CA ALA A 495 18.84 10.40 9.63
C ALA A 495 19.91 9.31 9.85
N GLU A 496 19.59 8.24 10.57
CA GLU A 496 20.49 7.12 10.83
C GLU A 496 20.69 6.28 9.57
N ASP A 497 19.59 5.99 8.86
CA ASP A 497 19.61 5.23 7.60
C ASP A 497 20.42 5.97 6.53
N LYS A 498 20.23 7.29 6.40
CA LYS A 498 21.01 8.13 5.47
C LYS A 498 22.50 8.05 5.78
N LYS A 499 22.89 8.17 7.05
CA LYS A 499 24.30 8.04 7.45
C LYS A 499 24.86 6.66 7.11
N ARG A 500 24.09 5.62 7.41
CA ARG A 500 24.48 4.23 7.13
C ARG A 500 24.56 3.97 5.60
N ARG A 501 23.67 4.59 4.81
CA ARG A 501 23.72 4.56 3.36
C ARG A 501 25.00 5.20 2.83
N GLU A 502 25.35 6.39 3.31
CA GLU A 502 26.60 7.07 2.95
C GLU A 502 27.82 6.20 3.28
N GLU A 503 27.80 5.47 4.39
CA GLU A 503 28.87 4.52 4.76
C GLU A 503 28.98 3.35 3.76
N VAL A 504 27.85 2.79 3.34
CA VAL A 504 27.81 1.70 2.35
C VAL A 504 28.27 2.20 0.99
N ASP A 505 27.82 3.37 0.54
CA ASP A 505 28.20 3.97 -0.74
C ASP A 505 29.71 4.24 -0.79
N VAL A 506 30.31 4.74 0.30
CA VAL A 506 31.77 4.95 0.39
C VAL A 506 32.52 3.63 0.26
N ARG A 507 32.08 2.56 0.93
CA ARG A 507 32.70 1.24 0.84
C ARG A 507 32.58 0.65 -0.57
N ASN A 508 31.41 0.75 -1.19
CA ASN A 508 31.18 0.26 -2.55
C ASN A 508 32.05 1.00 -3.57
N ASN A 509 32.14 2.34 -3.47
CA ASN A 509 32.97 3.15 -4.34
C ASN A 509 34.46 2.83 -4.17
N ALA A 510 34.91 2.64 -2.93
CA ALA A 510 36.32 2.26 -2.66
C ALA A 510 36.65 0.85 -3.19
N ASP A 511 35.70 -0.11 -3.05
CA ASP A 511 35.90 -1.45 -3.60
C ASP A 511 35.90 -1.46 -5.14
N GLN A 512 35.06 -0.63 -5.77
CA GLN A 512 35.07 -0.44 -7.21
C GLN A 512 36.42 0.18 -7.69
N MET A 513 36.96 1.14 -6.95
CA MET A 513 38.27 1.73 -7.26
C MET A 513 39.39 0.71 -7.11
N VAL A 514 39.35 -0.14 -6.07
CA VAL A 514 40.30 -1.25 -5.93
C VAL A 514 40.30 -2.12 -7.18
N PHE A 515 39.12 -2.56 -7.61
CA PHE A 515 38.97 -3.40 -8.80
C PHE A 515 39.48 -2.73 -10.09
N GLN A 516 39.11 -1.46 -10.32
CA GLN A 516 39.55 -0.72 -11.49
C GLN A 516 41.07 -0.51 -11.51
N THR A 517 41.65 -0.22 -10.34
CA THR A 517 43.12 -0.03 -10.23
C THR A 517 43.87 -1.33 -10.48
N GLU A 518 43.42 -2.47 -9.95
CA GLU A 518 44.04 -3.78 -10.21
C GLU A 518 44.01 -4.14 -11.69
N LYS A 519 42.87 -3.94 -12.33
CA LYS A 519 42.68 -4.18 -13.76
C LYS A 519 43.62 -3.32 -14.58
N ALA A 520 43.69 -2.02 -14.30
CA ALA A 520 44.53 -1.08 -15.02
C ALA A 520 46.03 -1.35 -14.82
N LEU A 521 46.47 -1.74 -13.61
CA LEU A 521 47.84 -2.15 -13.34
C LEU A 521 48.25 -3.39 -14.16
N GLY A 522 47.32 -4.31 -14.40
CA GLY A 522 47.53 -5.45 -15.30
C GLY A 522 47.66 -5.04 -16.77
N GLU A 523 46.87 -4.05 -17.20
CA GLU A 523 46.86 -3.56 -18.60
C GLU A 523 48.04 -2.62 -18.92
N PHE A 524 48.57 -1.90 -17.93
CA PHE A 524 49.70 -0.97 -18.13
C PHE A 524 51.01 -1.67 -18.48
N GLY A 525 51.20 -2.93 -17.99
CA GLY A 525 52.40 -3.74 -18.30
C GLY A 525 53.70 -3.00 -18.06
N ASP A 526 54.58 -2.99 -19.05
CA ASP A 526 55.91 -2.33 -19.02
C ASP A 526 55.86 -0.82 -19.32
N LYS A 527 54.71 -0.23 -19.49
CA LYS A 527 54.54 1.21 -19.78
C LYS A 527 54.70 2.11 -18.56
N VAL A 528 54.80 1.52 -17.37
CA VAL A 528 54.91 2.20 -16.08
C VAL A 528 56.18 1.75 -15.40
N SER A 529 56.94 2.67 -14.77
CA SER A 529 58.15 2.31 -14.05
C SER A 529 57.85 1.43 -12.83
N ALA A 530 58.80 0.58 -12.44
CA ALA A 530 58.64 -0.30 -11.28
C ALA A 530 58.41 0.48 -9.97
N GLU A 531 58.91 1.70 -9.84
CA GLU A 531 58.75 2.57 -8.67
C GLU A 531 57.32 3.10 -8.62
N GLU A 532 56.75 3.59 -9.72
CA GLU A 532 55.38 4.10 -9.81
C GLU A 532 54.34 3.00 -9.58
N LYS A 533 54.59 1.81 -10.15
CA LYS A 533 53.75 0.65 -9.92
C LYS A 533 53.72 0.26 -8.45
N SER A 534 54.90 0.22 -7.80
CA SER A 534 55.03 -0.09 -6.37
C SER A 534 54.34 0.94 -5.47
N GLU A 535 54.33 2.23 -5.85
CA GLU A 535 53.58 3.27 -5.10
C GLU A 535 52.09 3.03 -5.14
N VAL A 536 51.51 2.76 -6.31
CA VAL A 536 50.07 2.48 -6.45
C VAL A 536 49.69 1.18 -5.76
N GLU A 537 50.52 0.12 -5.89
CA GLU A 537 50.28 -1.16 -5.20
C GLU A 537 50.30 -1.01 -3.67
N THR A 538 51.15 -0.14 -3.13
CA THR A 538 51.20 0.18 -1.70
C THR A 538 49.90 0.87 -1.24
N LYS A 539 49.44 1.88 -1.99
CA LYS A 539 48.21 2.60 -1.68
C LYS A 539 46.95 1.73 -1.88
N LEU A 540 46.98 0.89 -2.91
CA LEU A 540 45.94 -0.12 -3.15
C LEU A 540 45.83 -1.10 -1.98
N SER A 541 46.95 -1.61 -1.48
CA SER A 541 47.00 -2.49 -0.33
C SER A 541 46.47 -1.81 0.95
N ALA A 542 46.81 -0.53 1.14
CA ALA A 542 46.32 0.26 2.27
C ALA A 542 44.80 0.47 2.20
N LEU A 543 44.23 0.71 1.02
CA LEU A 543 42.78 0.82 0.84
C LEU A 543 42.08 -0.52 1.08
N LYS A 544 42.63 -1.63 0.59
CA LYS A 544 42.11 -2.98 0.86
C LYS A 544 42.05 -3.32 2.35
N GLU A 545 43.11 -2.95 3.12
CA GLU A 545 43.11 -3.12 4.56
C GLU A 545 42.06 -2.23 5.25
N ALA A 546 41.94 -0.98 4.83
CA ALA A 546 40.90 -0.07 5.35
C ALA A 546 39.51 -0.59 5.08
N LEU A 547 39.25 -1.21 3.93
CA LEU A 547 37.96 -1.84 3.60
C LEU A 547 37.57 -3.00 4.53
N LYS A 548 38.54 -3.73 5.11
CA LYS A 548 38.28 -4.84 6.01
C LYS A 548 37.80 -4.38 7.41
N SER A 549 38.38 -3.32 7.95
CA SER A 549 38.15 -2.92 9.36
C SER A 549 38.25 -1.42 9.63
N GLY A 550 38.53 -0.59 8.60
CA GLY A 550 38.68 0.85 8.76
C GLY A 550 37.38 1.62 8.95
N SER A 551 37.48 2.82 9.54
CA SER A 551 36.37 3.77 9.59
C SER A 551 36.09 4.37 8.22
N VAL A 552 34.89 4.94 8.05
CA VAL A 552 34.48 5.62 6.79
C VAL A 552 35.48 6.73 6.40
N ASP A 553 35.94 7.50 7.37
CA ASP A 553 36.91 8.58 7.14
C ASP A 553 38.27 8.04 6.70
N ASP A 554 38.72 6.92 7.28
CA ASP A 554 39.95 6.26 6.89
C ASP A 554 39.84 5.70 5.46
N ILE A 555 38.72 5.07 5.11
CA ILE A 555 38.47 4.58 3.76
C ILE A 555 38.51 5.74 2.73
N LYS A 556 37.80 6.86 3.01
CA LYS A 556 37.81 8.05 2.16
C LYS A 556 39.25 8.59 1.96
N ALA A 557 40.00 8.72 3.05
CA ALA A 557 41.38 9.20 2.97
C ALA A 557 42.28 8.29 2.10
N LYS A 558 42.16 6.96 2.28
CA LYS A 558 42.92 5.99 1.47
C LYS A 558 42.46 5.94 0.02
N GLN A 559 41.17 6.13 -0.21
CA GLN A 559 40.62 6.23 -1.56
C GLN A 559 41.14 7.45 -2.30
N ASP A 560 41.17 8.63 -1.66
CA ASP A 560 41.72 9.86 -2.23
C ASP A 560 43.22 9.72 -2.53
N ASP A 561 43.98 9.08 -1.64
CA ASP A 561 45.42 8.83 -1.84
C ASP A 561 45.68 7.90 -3.01
N LEU A 562 44.90 6.84 -3.16
CA LEU A 562 44.98 5.92 -4.29
C LEU A 562 44.57 6.61 -5.59
N GLN A 563 43.48 7.38 -5.57
CA GLN A 563 42.99 8.10 -6.74
C GLN A 563 44.04 9.06 -7.30
N LYS A 564 44.69 9.85 -6.43
CA LYS A 564 45.76 10.76 -6.84
C LYS A 564 46.95 10.02 -7.50
N ALA A 565 47.37 8.91 -6.91
CA ALA A 565 48.46 8.12 -7.48
C ALA A 565 48.09 7.47 -8.83
N PHE A 566 46.85 6.96 -8.90
CA PHE A 566 46.31 6.35 -10.11
C PHE A 566 46.17 7.35 -11.27
N TYR A 567 45.69 8.56 -11.00
CA TYR A 567 45.61 9.63 -12.00
C TYR A 567 46.98 10.03 -12.51
N ALA A 568 47.99 10.17 -11.63
CA ALA A 568 49.34 10.55 -12.02
C ALA A 568 50.00 9.52 -13.01
N ILE A 569 49.73 8.23 -12.77
CA ILE A 569 50.21 7.17 -13.68
C ILE A 569 49.40 7.14 -14.98
N SER A 570 48.08 7.22 -14.89
CA SER A 570 47.20 7.20 -16.06
C SER A 570 47.49 8.34 -17.02
N GLU A 571 47.77 9.54 -16.52
CA GLU A 571 48.16 10.70 -17.32
C GLU A 571 49.47 10.45 -18.08
N LYS A 572 50.47 9.87 -17.41
CA LYS A 572 51.77 9.53 -18.04
C LYS A 572 51.61 8.47 -19.12
N VAL A 573 50.84 7.40 -18.87
CA VAL A 573 50.57 6.35 -19.85
C VAL A 573 49.86 6.94 -21.08
N TYR A 574 48.90 7.85 -20.84
CA TYR A 574 48.20 8.54 -21.93
C TYR A 574 49.11 9.44 -22.75
N GLN A 575 50.03 10.19 -22.09
CA GLN A 575 51.02 11.04 -22.75
C GLN A 575 52.05 10.20 -23.57
N GLN A 576 52.48 9.06 -23.04
CA GLN A 576 53.37 8.13 -23.77
C GLN A 576 52.68 7.50 -24.97
N ALA A 577 51.39 7.12 -24.82
CA ALA A 577 50.59 6.59 -25.94
C ALA A 577 50.34 7.65 -27.02
N ALA A 578 50.12 8.91 -26.64
CA ALA A 578 49.97 10.03 -27.55
C ALA A 578 51.28 10.37 -28.29
N GLN A 579 52.41 10.27 -27.59
CA GLN A 579 53.75 10.45 -28.21
C GLN A 579 54.11 9.29 -29.14
N ALA A 580 53.69 8.06 -28.88
CA ALA A 580 53.88 6.90 -29.74
C ALA A 580 53.02 6.93 -31.02
N GLN A 581 51.90 7.66 -31.02
CA GLN A 581 51.01 7.88 -32.18
C GLN A 581 51.30 9.19 -32.94
N GLY A 582 52.17 10.06 -32.44
CA GLY A 582 52.41 11.39 -32.98
C GLY A 582 53.53 11.46 -33.96
N GLN A 583 53.22 11.42 -35.27
CA GLN A 583 53.81 12.29 -36.28
C GLN A 583 52.82 12.52 -37.43
N GLN A 584 51.92 13.45 -37.23
CA GLN A 584 51.43 14.33 -38.31
C GLN A 584 51.21 15.74 -37.74
N PRO A 585 51.81 16.78 -38.31
CA PRO A 585 51.67 18.14 -37.81
C PRO A 585 50.44 18.81 -38.39
N GLY A 586 49.64 19.42 -37.54
CA GLY A 586 48.72 20.46 -37.99
C GLY A 586 47.27 20.34 -37.51
N ALA A 587 47.01 20.85 -36.31
CA ALA A 587 45.86 21.69 -35.99
C ALA A 587 45.93 22.08 -34.50
N GLN A 588 46.10 23.36 -34.22
CA GLN A 588 45.91 23.93 -32.87
C GLN A 588 44.45 23.85 -32.45
N PRO A 589 44.15 23.43 -31.25
CA PRO A 589 42.90 23.80 -30.59
C PRO A 589 43.16 25.01 -29.68
N GLY A 590 42.36 26.04 -29.88
CA GLY A 590 42.25 27.18 -28.97
C GLY A 590 41.70 26.78 -27.62
N PRO A 591 41.95 27.57 -26.58
CA PRO A 591 41.49 27.26 -25.22
C PRO A 591 40.00 27.56 -25.08
N ASP A 592 39.23 26.60 -24.73
CA ASP A 592 37.88 26.89 -24.22
C ASP A 592 37.63 26.18 -22.91
N ALA A 593 36.91 26.92 -22.10
CA ALA A 593 36.74 26.87 -20.69
C ALA A 593 35.89 25.68 -20.18
N GLY A 594 36.11 25.41 -18.91
CA GLY A 594 35.36 24.63 -17.97
C GLY A 594 33.90 24.28 -18.31
N ALA A 595 33.63 23.00 -18.35
CA ALA A 595 32.24 22.52 -18.27
C ALA A 595 32.03 21.82 -16.92
N GLN A 596 31.21 22.46 -16.10
CA GLN A 596 30.52 21.83 -14.99
C GLN A 596 29.60 20.71 -15.52
N PRO A 597 29.37 19.63 -14.79
CA PRO A 597 28.38 18.64 -15.17
C PRO A 597 26.98 19.28 -15.11
N LYS A 598 26.31 19.33 -16.23
CA LYS A 598 24.91 19.66 -16.32
C LYS A 598 24.07 18.44 -15.94
N ASP A 599 23.18 18.68 -15.03
CA ASP A 599 21.98 17.91 -14.73
C ASP A 599 21.23 17.62 -16.04
N ASP A 600 21.18 16.37 -16.46
CA ASP A 600 20.43 15.97 -17.64
C ASP A 600 18.97 15.74 -17.24
N GLY A 601 18.22 16.82 -17.35
CA GLY A 601 16.78 16.82 -17.36
C GLY A 601 16.21 15.97 -18.49
N ALA A 602 15.02 15.50 -18.21
CA ALA A 602 14.08 14.76 -19.00
C ALA A 602 14.24 14.84 -20.52
N VAL A 603 14.23 13.69 -21.17
CA VAL A 603 14.00 13.55 -22.60
C VAL A 603 12.49 13.47 -22.82
N ASP A 604 11.91 14.51 -23.42
CA ASP A 604 10.56 14.51 -23.96
C ASP A 604 10.42 13.39 -25.00
N ALA A 605 9.47 12.49 -24.78
CA ALA A 605 9.06 11.53 -25.79
C ALA A 605 7.85 12.11 -26.53
N ASP A 606 8.09 12.55 -27.77
CA ASP A 606 7.04 12.88 -28.74
C ASP A 606 6.16 11.65 -29.02
N PHE A 607 4.89 11.73 -28.67
CA PHE A 607 3.86 10.79 -29.11
C PHE A 607 3.32 11.25 -30.48
N HIS A 608 3.55 10.46 -31.52
CA HIS A 608 2.75 10.49 -32.73
C HIS A 608 1.65 9.44 -32.62
N GLU A 609 0.39 9.91 -32.78
CA GLU A 609 -0.80 9.09 -32.98
C GLU A 609 -0.68 8.19 -34.20
N VAL A 610 -1.07 6.92 -34.03
CA VAL A 610 -1.73 6.11 -35.06
C VAL A 610 -2.87 5.35 -34.40
#